data_b1b101fa7eae37a5075c7b6d7c975470
#
_entry.id   b1b101fa7eae37a5075c7b6d7c975470
#
_cell.length_a   1.000
_cell.length_b   1.000
_cell.length_c   1.000
_cell.angle_alpha   90.00
_cell.angle_beta   90.00
_cell.angle_gamma   90.00
#
_symmetry.space_group_name_H-M   'P 1'
#
loop_
_entity.id
_entity.type
_entity.pdbx_description
1 polymer ?
#
loop_
_entity_poly.entity_id
_entity_poly.type
_entity_poly.pdbx_seq_one_letter_code
_entity_poly.pdbx_strand_id
1 'polypeptide(L)'
;MKIAIVGASGAVGQEFLRILEERPLPVDELVLFGSERSAGRKYMFRGKELTVKLLQHNDDFRGIDFALVSAGASTSREFADTITKHGAVMIDNSSAFRMDADVPLVVPEVNPGDARQAPRRIIANPNCTTIQMVVALQAIERLSHIRRVHVSTYQSASGAGAAAMAELEAQHAELGAGQAPTVEKFAFQLAYNVIPHIDVFTDNDYTKEEMKMFHETRKIMHSDIRVSATCVRVPVMRAHSESVWVETERPLLPEEARAAFAAAPGVVLMDEPADKVYPMPLFAAGQDPVYVGRIRKDLACDNGLAFWCVSDQIRKGAALNAVQILETLL
;
A
#
# COMPACT_ATOMS: atom_id res chain seq x y z
N MET A 1 -15.59 18.48 -7.94
CA MET A 1 -16.02 17.05 -7.91
C MET A 1 -16.52 16.65 -6.54
N LYS A 2 -17.37 15.63 -6.51
CA LYS A 2 -17.95 15.07 -5.29
C LYS A 2 -17.33 13.72 -4.98
N ILE A 3 -16.73 13.58 -3.79
CA ILE A 3 -16.01 12.37 -3.36
C ILE A 3 -16.73 11.71 -2.19
N ALA A 4 -16.77 10.37 -2.19
CA ALA A 4 -17.14 9.58 -1.03
C ALA A 4 -15.92 8.87 -0.43
N ILE A 5 -15.85 8.77 0.90
CA ILE A 5 -14.91 7.87 1.59
C ILE A 5 -15.73 6.80 2.29
N VAL A 6 -15.53 5.53 1.90
CA VAL A 6 -16.14 4.36 2.54
C VAL A 6 -15.12 3.71 3.47
N GLY A 7 -15.47 3.58 4.75
CA GLY A 7 -14.54 3.18 5.80
C GLY A 7 -13.80 4.37 6.44
N ALA A 8 -14.44 5.54 6.47
CA ALA A 8 -13.85 6.81 6.88
C ALA A 8 -13.20 6.80 8.28
N SER A 9 -13.67 5.96 9.21
CA SER A 9 -13.15 5.88 10.59
C SER A 9 -11.93 4.96 10.75
N GLY A 10 -11.54 4.24 9.69
CA GLY A 10 -10.35 3.40 9.68
C GLY A 10 -9.05 4.20 9.49
N ALA A 11 -7.89 3.58 9.73
CA ALA A 11 -6.59 4.24 9.59
C ALA A 11 -6.39 4.83 8.18
N VAL A 12 -6.70 4.06 7.13
CA VAL A 12 -6.61 4.53 5.73
C VAL A 12 -7.68 5.58 5.43
N GLY A 13 -8.90 5.44 5.97
CA GLY A 13 -9.97 6.43 5.82
C GLY A 13 -9.61 7.81 6.40
N GLN A 14 -8.94 7.82 7.56
CA GLN A 14 -8.42 9.04 8.16
C GLN A 14 -7.25 9.63 7.36
N GLU A 15 -6.42 8.78 6.75
CA GLU A 15 -5.35 9.25 5.89
C GLU A 15 -5.88 9.83 4.56
N PHE A 16 -6.98 9.30 4.02
CA PHE A 16 -7.68 9.93 2.87
C PHE A 16 -8.09 11.37 3.18
N LEU A 17 -8.67 11.62 4.38
CA LEU A 17 -9.03 12.98 4.78
C LEU A 17 -7.83 13.92 4.75
N ARG A 18 -6.71 13.52 5.36
CA ARG A 18 -5.48 14.31 5.40
C ARG A 18 -4.91 14.58 4.01
N ILE A 19 -4.79 13.55 3.18
CA ILE A 19 -4.23 13.67 1.83
C ILE A 19 -5.12 14.56 0.95
N LEU A 20 -6.46 14.46 1.06
CA LEU A 20 -7.38 15.32 0.31
C LEU A 20 -7.33 16.79 0.79
N GLU A 21 -6.89 17.07 2.03
CA GLU A 21 -6.62 18.42 2.50
C GLU A 21 -5.28 18.96 2.00
N GLU A 22 -4.25 18.11 1.98
CA GLU A 22 -2.89 18.46 1.58
C GLU A 22 -2.76 18.71 0.06
N ARG A 23 -3.55 18.00 -0.75
CA ARG A 23 -3.45 18.06 -2.22
C ARG A 23 -4.42 19.06 -2.84
N PRO A 24 -4.03 19.78 -3.91
CA PRO A 24 -4.85 20.80 -4.55
C PRO A 24 -5.95 20.22 -5.45
N LEU A 25 -6.70 19.24 -4.93
CA LEU A 25 -7.81 18.63 -5.65
C LEU A 25 -9.08 19.47 -5.55
N PRO A 26 -9.86 19.60 -6.64
CA PRO A 26 -11.11 20.38 -6.67
C PRO A 26 -12.26 19.60 -6.03
N VAL A 27 -12.16 19.35 -4.72
CA VAL A 27 -13.20 18.67 -3.93
C VAL A 27 -14.24 19.69 -3.50
N ASP A 28 -15.42 19.66 -4.13
CA ASP A 28 -16.55 20.53 -3.81
C ASP A 28 -17.38 19.99 -2.63
N GLU A 29 -17.53 18.67 -2.59
CA GLU A 29 -18.26 17.97 -1.53
C GLU A 29 -17.56 16.66 -1.17
N LEU A 30 -17.49 16.38 0.13
CA LEU A 30 -16.98 15.13 0.67
C LEU A 30 -18.04 14.46 1.53
N VAL A 31 -18.35 13.19 1.26
CA VAL A 31 -19.32 12.39 2.01
C VAL A 31 -18.60 11.22 2.68
N LEU A 32 -18.86 10.99 3.96
CA LEU A 32 -18.22 9.93 4.75
C LEU A 32 -19.21 8.80 5.02
N PHE A 33 -18.78 7.57 4.77
CA PHE A 33 -19.55 6.35 5.05
C PHE A 33 -18.79 5.41 5.97
N GLY A 34 -19.52 4.68 6.79
CA GLY A 34 -18.97 3.67 7.68
C GLY A 34 -19.99 2.65 8.15
N SER A 35 -19.56 1.70 8.96
CA SER A 35 -20.40 0.70 9.61
C SER A 35 -21.24 1.33 10.73
N GLU A 36 -22.19 0.56 11.28
CA GLU A 36 -23.00 0.97 12.45
C GLU A 36 -22.16 1.48 13.62
N ARG A 37 -20.98 0.86 13.87
CA ARG A 37 -20.06 1.27 14.95
C ARG A 37 -19.47 2.66 14.76
N SER A 38 -19.46 3.17 13.54
CA SER A 38 -18.84 4.45 13.18
C SER A 38 -19.83 5.48 12.67
N ALA A 39 -21.06 5.10 12.34
CA ALA A 39 -22.11 6.02 11.95
C ALA A 39 -22.37 7.05 13.07
N GLY A 40 -22.55 8.30 12.69
CA GLY A 40 -22.71 9.44 13.60
C GLY A 40 -21.39 10.03 14.13
N ARG A 41 -20.23 9.39 13.93
CA ARG A 41 -18.94 10.03 14.25
C ARG A 41 -18.72 11.23 13.35
N LYS A 42 -17.98 12.21 13.88
CA LYS A 42 -17.73 13.48 13.21
C LYS A 42 -16.24 13.68 12.97
N TYR A 43 -15.90 14.19 11.81
CA TYR A 43 -14.55 14.52 11.42
C TYR A 43 -14.50 15.88 10.75
N MET A 44 -13.42 16.62 10.94
CA MET A 44 -13.19 17.90 10.28
C MET A 44 -12.58 17.69 8.90
N PHE A 45 -13.02 18.46 7.93
CA PHE A 45 -12.42 18.54 6.59
C PHE A 45 -12.54 19.98 6.09
N ARG A 46 -11.41 20.62 5.79
CA ARG A 46 -11.34 22.01 5.33
C ARG A 46 -12.21 22.97 6.17
N GLY A 47 -12.15 22.81 7.50
CA GLY A 47 -12.89 23.65 8.45
C GLY A 47 -14.40 23.33 8.59
N LYS A 48 -14.90 22.33 7.90
CA LYS A 48 -16.31 21.85 8.02
C LYS A 48 -16.37 20.52 8.78
N GLU A 49 -17.35 20.41 9.67
CA GLU A 49 -17.66 19.16 10.34
C GLU A 49 -18.47 18.25 9.42
N LEU A 50 -18.00 17.03 9.17
CA LEU A 50 -18.64 16.01 8.39
C LEU A 50 -19.05 14.85 9.30
N THR A 51 -20.30 14.39 9.15
CA THR A 51 -20.83 13.24 9.91
C THR A 51 -20.72 11.99 9.05
N VAL A 52 -20.22 10.89 9.64
CA VAL A 52 -20.19 9.58 8.99
C VAL A 52 -21.61 9.04 8.86
N LYS A 53 -22.05 8.79 7.64
CA LYS A 53 -23.31 8.11 7.33
C LYS A 53 -23.14 6.60 7.45
N LEU A 54 -24.24 5.91 7.79
CA LEU A 54 -24.27 4.45 7.69
C LEU A 54 -24.21 4.02 6.22
N LEU A 55 -23.32 3.11 5.88
CA LEU A 55 -23.27 2.50 4.56
C LEU A 55 -24.45 1.55 4.39
N GLN A 56 -25.30 1.80 3.40
CA GLN A 56 -26.53 1.05 3.13
C GLN A 56 -26.79 0.90 1.63
N HIS A 57 -27.60 -0.07 1.25
CA HIS A 57 -28.10 -0.23 -0.12
C HIS A 57 -29.21 0.79 -0.40
N ASN A 58 -28.80 1.99 -0.79
CA ASN A 58 -29.70 3.11 -1.11
C ASN A 58 -29.13 3.95 -2.27
N ASP A 59 -29.60 5.18 -2.44
CA ASP A 59 -29.18 6.09 -3.51
C ASP A 59 -28.20 7.18 -3.05
N ASP A 60 -27.56 7.02 -1.88
CA ASP A 60 -26.63 8.02 -1.33
C ASP A 60 -25.38 8.29 -2.22
N PHE A 61 -25.07 7.38 -3.15
CA PHE A 61 -24.00 7.55 -4.13
C PHE A 61 -24.43 8.29 -5.40
N ARG A 62 -25.67 8.76 -5.48
CA ARG A 62 -26.15 9.58 -6.61
C ARG A 62 -25.39 10.91 -6.66
N GLY A 63 -24.76 11.18 -7.80
CA GLY A 63 -23.97 12.39 -8.02
C GLY A 63 -22.59 12.38 -7.36
N ILE A 64 -22.15 11.25 -6.81
CA ILE A 64 -20.76 11.02 -6.42
C ILE A 64 -19.94 10.72 -7.69
N ASP A 65 -18.81 11.42 -7.86
CA ASP A 65 -17.89 11.18 -8.98
C ASP A 65 -16.92 10.03 -8.66
N PHE A 66 -16.35 10.03 -7.45
CA PHE A 66 -15.36 9.03 -7.00
C PHE A 66 -15.68 8.53 -5.59
N ALA A 67 -15.48 7.24 -5.37
CA ALA A 67 -15.57 6.61 -4.05
C ALA A 67 -14.23 5.96 -3.69
N LEU A 68 -13.55 6.50 -2.68
CA LEU A 68 -12.34 5.93 -2.08
C LEU A 68 -12.77 4.92 -1.02
N VAL A 69 -12.53 3.63 -1.27
CA VAL A 69 -13.06 2.54 -0.44
C VAL A 69 -11.96 1.83 0.34
N SER A 70 -12.07 1.78 1.66
CA SER A 70 -11.19 1.03 2.55
C SER A 70 -11.98 0.43 3.72
N ALA A 71 -12.85 -0.52 3.41
CA ALA A 71 -13.78 -1.14 4.36
C ALA A 71 -13.64 -2.68 4.45
N GLY A 72 -12.62 -3.25 3.81
CA GLY A 72 -12.39 -4.68 3.74
C GLY A 72 -13.07 -5.36 2.55
N ALA A 73 -12.57 -6.55 2.17
CA ALA A 73 -12.96 -7.21 0.92
C ALA A 73 -14.45 -7.63 0.88
N SER A 74 -15.02 -8.09 1.99
CA SER A 74 -16.43 -8.45 2.05
C SER A 74 -17.34 -7.25 1.79
N THR A 75 -17.11 -6.15 2.47
CA THR A 75 -17.85 -4.90 2.29
C THR A 75 -17.69 -4.34 0.87
N SER A 76 -16.46 -4.38 0.33
CA SER A 76 -16.23 -3.94 -1.06
C SER A 76 -17.04 -4.75 -2.07
N ARG A 77 -17.09 -6.09 -1.93
CA ARG A 77 -17.90 -6.95 -2.80
C ARG A 77 -19.39 -6.68 -2.65
N GLU A 78 -19.86 -6.56 -1.41
CA GLU A 78 -21.27 -6.34 -1.09
C GLU A 78 -21.79 -5.02 -1.66
N PHE A 79 -21.02 -3.94 -1.53
CA PHE A 79 -21.46 -2.59 -1.89
C PHE A 79 -21.00 -2.08 -3.25
N ALA A 80 -20.19 -2.85 -4.01
CA ALA A 80 -19.65 -2.40 -5.29
C ALA A 80 -20.73 -1.89 -6.25
N ASP A 81 -21.79 -2.67 -6.46
CA ASP A 81 -22.89 -2.27 -7.34
C ASP A 81 -23.66 -1.06 -6.80
N THR A 82 -23.84 -0.97 -5.48
CA THR A 82 -24.48 0.19 -4.86
C THR A 82 -23.67 1.46 -5.09
N ILE A 83 -22.35 1.38 -5.00
CA ILE A 83 -21.43 2.51 -5.23
C ILE A 83 -21.43 2.93 -6.69
N THR A 84 -21.36 1.98 -7.62
CA THR A 84 -21.12 2.26 -9.04
C THR A 84 -22.38 2.47 -9.86
N LYS A 85 -23.55 2.02 -9.41
CA LYS A 85 -24.83 2.07 -10.17
C LYS A 85 -25.24 3.46 -10.67
N HIS A 86 -24.82 4.51 -9.99
CA HIS A 86 -25.12 5.90 -10.36
C HIS A 86 -23.97 6.62 -11.09
N GLY A 87 -22.93 5.86 -11.49
CA GLY A 87 -21.85 6.38 -12.30
C GLY A 87 -20.56 6.73 -11.55
N ALA A 88 -20.54 6.61 -10.21
CA ALA A 88 -19.31 6.79 -9.43
C ALA A 88 -18.23 5.79 -9.83
N VAL A 89 -16.97 6.25 -9.86
CA VAL A 89 -15.81 5.36 -9.99
C VAL A 89 -15.35 4.95 -8.59
N MET A 90 -15.37 3.65 -8.33
CA MET A 90 -14.91 3.05 -7.08
C MET A 90 -13.40 2.77 -7.17
N ILE A 91 -12.60 3.36 -6.28
CA ILE A 91 -11.19 3.02 -6.10
C ILE A 91 -11.07 2.22 -4.81
N ASP A 92 -10.85 0.91 -4.95
CA ASP A 92 -10.94 -0.05 -3.85
C ASP A 92 -9.57 -0.45 -3.30
N ASN A 93 -9.34 -0.15 -2.04
CA ASN A 93 -8.11 -0.49 -1.33
C ASN A 93 -8.07 -1.92 -0.80
N SER A 94 -9.17 -2.66 -0.89
CA SER A 94 -9.24 -4.05 -0.45
C SER A 94 -8.69 -5.03 -1.49
N SER A 95 -8.57 -6.30 -1.10
CA SER A 95 -8.15 -7.36 -2.04
C SER A 95 -9.30 -7.93 -2.88
N ALA A 96 -10.52 -7.34 -2.80
CA ALA A 96 -11.74 -7.92 -3.38
C ALA A 96 -11.64 -8.17 -4.89
N PHE A 97 -11.11 -7.21 -5.61
CA PHE A 97 -11.17 -7.16 -7.08
C PHE A 97 -9.80 -7.17 -7.77
N ARG A 98 -8.70 -7.22 -7.00
CA ARG A 98 -7.35 -7.04 -7.54
C ARG A 98 -6.99 -8.00 -8.67
N MET A 99 -7.48 -9.23 -8.61
CA MET A 99 -7.18 -10.26 -9.59
C MET A 99 -8.30 -10.50 -10.62
N ASP A 100 -9.41 -9.75 -10.54
CA ASP A 100 -10.48 -9.81 -11.55
C ASP A 100 -9.93 -9.27 -12.88
N ALA A 101 -10.20 -10.00 -13.99
CA ALA A 101 -9.63 -9.67 -15.30
C ALA A 101 -10.16 -8.34 -15.87
N ASP A 102 -11.37 -7.97 -15.49
CA ASP A 102 -12.08 -6.76 -15.91
C ASP A 102 -11.97 -5.58 -14.91
N VAL A 103 -11.06 -5.70 -13.93
CA VAL A 103 -10.74 -4.64 -12.97
C VAL A 103 -9.25 -4.31 -13.05
N PRO A 104 -8.86 -3.09 -13.45
CA PRO A 104 -7.47 -2.67 -13.46
C PRO A 104 -6.90 -2.59 -12.05
N LEU A 105 -5.63 -2.99 -11.92
CA LEU A 105 -4.83 -2.91 -10.69
C LEU A 105 -3.73 -1.88 -10.92
N VAL A 106 -3.80 -0.72 -10.24
CA VAL A 106 -3.07 0.47 -10.69
C VAL A 106 -2.10 1.01 -9.66
N VAL A 107 -0.87 1.26 -10.14
CA VAL A 107 0.14 2.10 -9.48
C VAL A 107 0.52 3.21 -10.45
N PRO A 108 0.19 4.49 -10.18
CA PRO A 108 0.33 5.57 -11.14
C PRO A 108 1.74 5.78 -11.70
N GLU A 109 2.79 5.46 -10.97
CA GLU A 109 4.18 5.52 -11.43
C GLU A 109 4.57 4.40 -12.42
N VAL A 110 3.73 3.34 -12.49
CA VAL A 110 4.01 2.13 -13.29
C VAL A 110 3.07 2.01 -14.48
N ASN A 111 1.76 1.96 -14.24
CA ASN A 111 0.73 1.69 -15.24
C ASN A 111 -0.47 2.66 -15.19
N PRO A 112 -0.26 3.99 -15.21
CA PRO A 112 -1.35 4.97 -15.05
C PRO A 112 -2.44 4.84 -16.12
N GLY A 113 -2.09 4.40 -17.33
CA GLY A 113 -3.03 4.22 -18.44
C GLY A 113 -4.13 3.19 -18.17
N ASP A 114 -3.87 2.20 -17.32
CA ASP A 114 -4.84 1.15 -16.99
C ASP A 114 -6.04 1.70 -16.22
N ALA A 115 -5.87 2.80 -15.46
CA ALA A 115 -6.96 3.42 -14.71
C ALA A 115 -8.16 3.81 -15.60
N ARG A 116 -7.91 4.11 -16.88
CA ARG A 116 -8.95 4.48 -17.85
C ARG A 116 -9.67 3.26 -18.46
N GLN A 117 -9.19 2.04 -18.16
CA GLN A 117 -9.75 0.78 -18.65
C GLN A 117 -10.53 0.06 -17.55
N ALA A 118 -11.52 0.73 -16.96
CA ALA A 118 -12.32 0.23 -15.85
C ALA A 118 -13.78 0.01 -16.27
N PRO A 119 -14.11 -1.06 -17.02
CA PRO A 119 -15.47 -1.29 -17.55
C PRO A 119 -16.52 -1.43 -16.45
N ARG A 120 -16.14 -1.92 -15.28
CA ARG A 120 -17.02 -2.02 -14.10
C ARG A 120 -17.05 -0.74 -13.25
N ARG A 121 -16.36 0.33 -13.66
CA ARG A 121 -16.13 1.53 -12.83
C ARG A 121 -15.49 1.19 -11.47
N ILE A 122 -14.74 0.10 -11.40
CA ILE A 122 -13.96 -0.32 -10.24
C ILE A 122 -12.49 -0.33 -10.65
N ILE A 123 -11.66 0.31 -9.85
CA ILE A 123 -10.20 0.30 -9.97
C ILE A 123 -9.66 -0.25 -8.65
N ALA A 124 -8.84 -1.28 -8.73
CA ALA A 124 -8.23 -1.86 -7.55
C ALA A 124 -6.92 -1.15 -7.19
N ASN A 125 -6.77 -0.82 -5.91
CA ASN A 125 -5.55 -0.34 -5.30
C ASN A 125 -4.76 -1.56 -4.79
N PRO A 126 -3.47 -1.72 -5.16
CA PRO A 126 -2.73 -2.93 -4.84
C PRO A 126 -2.41 -3.11 -3.36
N ASN A 127 -1.79 -4.24 -3.03
CA ASN A 127 -1.22 -4.51 -1.72
C ASN A 127 -0.10 -3.53 -1.38
N CYS A 128 0.02 -3.15 -0.12
CA CYS A 128 0.93 -2.10 0.33
C CYS A 128 2.40 -2.41 0.05
N THR A 129 2.84 -3.66 0.26
CA THR A 129 4.21 -4.08 -0.07
C THR A 129 4.42 -4.15 -1.58
N THR A 130 3.43 -4.62 -2.33
CA THR A 130 3.51 -4.64 -3.79
C THR A 130 3.68 -3.23 -4.37
N ILE A 131 2.92 -2.23 -3.88
CA ILE A 131 3.00 -0.84 -4.40
C ILE A 131 4.43 -0.31 -4.31
N GLN A 132 5.03 -0.32 -3.12
CA GLN A 132 6.36 0.25 -2.94
C GLN A 132 7.43 -0.51 -3.74
N MET A 133 7.31 -1.84 -3.82
CA MET A 133 8.23 -2.67 -4.59
C MET A 133 8.14 -2.34 -6.09
N VAL A 134 6.96 -2.33 -6.69
CA VAL A 134 6.83 -2.10 -8.15
C VAL A 134 7.23 -0.68 -8.55
N VAL A 135 7.04 0.33 -7.69
CA VAL A 135 7.55 1.69 -7.93
C VAL A 135 9.08 1.67 -8.05
N ALA A 136 9.76 0.95 -7.17
CA ALA A 136 11.21 0.78 -7.25
C ALA A 136 11.61 -0.09 -8.46
N LEU A 137 10.94 -1.22 -8.69
CA LEU A 137 11.23 -2.12 -9.81
C LEU A 137 11.10 -1.41 -11.16
N GLN A 138 10.14 -0.50 -11.32
CA GLN A 138 9.93 0.22 -12.58
C GLN A 138 11.14 1.04 -13.02
N ALA A 139 11.93 1.57 -12.09
CA ALA A 139 13.15 2.28 -12.41
C ALA A 139 14.21 1.34 -13.03
N ILE A 140 14.31 0.11 -12.53
CA ILE A 140 15.24 -0.91 -13.04
C ILE A 140 14.72 -1.52 -14.35
N GLU A 141 13.43 -1.81 -14.43
CA GLU A 141 12.78 -2.38 -15.63
C GLU A 141 13.00 -1.51 -16.88
N ARG A 142 13.01 -0.19 -16.71
CA ARG A 142 13.32 0.76 -17.81
C ARG A 142 14.75 0.65 -18.35
N LEU A 143 15.67 0.14 -17.54
CA LEU A 143 17.06 -0.05 -17.96
C LEU A 143 17.31 -1.43 -18.59
N SER A 144 16.71 -2.45 -18.01
CA SER A 144 16.83 -3.85 -18.43
C SER A 144 15.67 -4.65 -17.85
N HIS A 145 15.08 -5.51 -18.68
CA HIS A 145 13.98 -6.38 -18.23
C HIS A 145 14.38 -7.21 -17.01
N ILE A 146 13.52 -7.19 -15.98
CA ILE A 146 13.71 -7.95 -14.75
C ILE A 146 13.15 -9.36 -14.96
N ARG A 147 14.01 -10.37 -14.87
CA ARG A 147 13.63 -11.78 -14.99
C ARG A 147 13.12 -12.37 -13.68
N ARG A 148 13.72 -11.94 -12.57
CA ARG A 148 13.44 -12.51 -11.26
C ARG A 148 13.60 -11.48 -10.15
N VAL A 149 12.73 -11.60 -9.14
CA VAL A 149 12.77 -10.83 -7.91
C VAL A 149 12.73 -11.81 -6.73
N HIS A 150 13.67 -11.67 -5.81
CA HIS A 150 13.56 -12.20 -4.46
C HIS A 150 13.38 -11.03 -3.50
N VAL A 151 12.42 -11.12 -2.60
CA VAL A 151 12.14 -10.06 -1.64
C VAL A 151 11.85 -10.61 -0.25
N SER A 152 12.46 -10.00 0.75
CA SER A 152 12.05 -10.17 2.14
C SER A 152 11.47 -8.86 2.65
N THR A 153 10.25 -8.89 3.17
CA THR A 153 9.60 -7.71 3.71
C THR A 153 9.76 -7.64 5.23
N TYR A 154 9.80 -6.43 5.75
CA TYR A 154 9.83 -6.11 7.18
C TYR A 154 8.64 -5.17 7.42
N GLN A 155 7.48 -5.79 7.72
CA GLN A 155 6.20 -5.08 7.74
C GLN A 155 5.84 -4.61 9.15
N SER A 156 5.54 -3.33 9.27
CA SER A 156 5.14 -2.68 10.51
C SER A 156 3.76 -3.14 11.00
N ALA A 157 3.50 -2.97 12.29
CA ALA A 157 2.23 -3.30 12.96
C ALA A 157 1.01 -2.62 12.32
N SER A 158 1.17 -1.39 11.86
CA SER A 158 0.09 -0.59 11.25
C SER A 158 -0.51 -1.22 9.99
N GLY A 159 0.19 -2.12 9.29
CA GLY A 159 -0.36 -2.92 8.20
C GLY A 159 -1.50 -3.85 8.63
N ALA A 160 -1.57 -4.21 9.91
CA ALA A 160 -2.66 -4.98 10.51
C ALA A 160 -3.73 -4.08 11.19
N GLY A 161 -3.64 -2.76 11.03
CA GLY A 161 -4.60 -1.77 11.49
C GLY A 161 -4.32 -1.19 12.88
N ALA A 162 -5.19 -0.26 13.30
CA ALA A 162 -5.00 0.51 14.53
C ALA A 162 -4.95 -0.36 15.81
N ALA A 163 -5.73 -1.45 15.86
CA ALA A 163 -5.71 -2.37 17.00
C ALA A 163 -4.36 -3.10 17.15
N ALA A 164 -3.70 -3.43 16.03
CA ALA A 164 -2.39 -4.05 16.06
C ALA A 164 -1.28 -3.08 16.51
N MET A 165 -1.40 -1.81 16.16
CA MET A 165 -0.52 -0.76 16.66
C MET A 165 -0.66 -0.61 18.18
N ALA A 166 -1.92 -0.52 18.68
CA ALA A 166 -2.20 -0.42 20.11
C ALA A 166 -1.69 -1.65 20.89
N GLU A 167 -1.81 -2.86 20.30
CA GLU A 167 -1.27 -4.07 20.93
C GLU A 167 0.26 -4.01 21.02
N LEU A 168 0.98 -3.57 19.98
CA LEU A 168 2.43 -3.43 20.05
C LEU A 168 2.86 -2.40 21.11
N GLU A 169 2.16 -1.27 21.23
CA GLU A 169 2.40 -0.30 22.28
C GLU A 169 2.15 -0.89 23.68
N ALA A 170 1.03 -1.61 23.84
CA ALA A 170 0.71 -2.29 25.10
C ALA A 170 1.77 -3.33 25.49
N GLN A 171 2.21 -4.17 24.54
CA GLN A 171 3.26 -5.16 24.76
C GLN A 171 4.57 -4.52 25.26
N HIS A 172 4.98 -3.39 24.70
CA HIS A 172 6.18 -2.67 25.18
C HIS A 172 6.01 -2.15 26.61
N ALA A 173 4.85 -1.60 26.95
CA ALA A 173 4.56 -1.09 28.29
C ALA A 173 4.49 -2.24 29.33
N GLU A 174 3.79 -3.32 29.00
CA GLU A 174 3.64 -4.53 29.85
C GLU A 174 4.98 -5.19 30.13
N LEU A 175 5.79 -5.43 29.10
CA LEU A 175 7.13 -6.00 29.25
C LEU A 175 8.06 -5.09 30.06
N GLY A 176 7.98 -3.76 29.85
CA GLY A 176 8.72 -2.78 30.64
C GLY A 176 8.33 -2.77 32.13
N ALA A 177 7.08 -3.16 32.43
CA ALA A 177 6.57 -3.31 33.80
C ALA A 177 6.81 -4.74 34.37
N GLY A 178 7.48 -5.64 33.66
CA GLY A 178 7.70 -7.02 34.06
C GLY A 178 6.43 -7.90 34.01
N GLN A 179 5.46 -7.50 33.22
CA GLN A 179 4.18 -8.20 33.02
C GLN A 179 4.22 -9.08 31.77
N ALA A 180 3.35 -10.08 31.70
CA ALA A 180 3.16 -10.89 30.50
C ALA A 180 2.50 -10.03 29.40
N PRO A 181 2.99 -10.08 28.15
CA PRO A 181 2.46 -9.27 27.07
C PRO A 181 1.09 -9.78 26.59
N THR A 182 0.19 -8.85 26.27
CA THR A 182 -1.08 -9.15 25.60
C THR A 182 -0.83 -9.60 24.16
N VAL A 183 -1.44 -10.71 23.74
CA VAL A 183 -1.34 -11.27 22.38
C VAL A 183 -2.76 -11.59 21.90
N GLU A 184 -3.34 -10.71 21.07
CA GLU A 184 -4.73 -10.84 20.58
C GLU A 184 -4.84 -10.68 19.05
N LYS A 185 -4.05 -9.78 18.46
CA LYS A 185 -4.07 -9.45 17.02
C LYS A 185 -3.00 -10.19 16.24
N PHE A 186 -1.86 -10.38 16.83
CA PHE A 186 -0.77 -11.16 16.24
C PHE A 186 -0.83 -12.62 16.71
N ALA A 187 -0.24 -13.51 15.91
CA ALA A 187 -0.15 -14.94 16.28
C ALA A 187 0.76 -15.17 17.50
N PHE A 188 1.70 -14.26 17.74
CA PHE A 188 2.68 -14.30 18.83
C PHE A 188 2.97 -12.88 19.30
N GLN A 189 3.61 -12.77 20.46
CA GLN A 189 4.22 -11.51 20.91
C GLN A 189 5.05 -10.91 19.77
N LEU A 190 4.82 -9.63 19.45
CA LEU A 190 5.57 -8.91 18.42
C LEU A 190 6.70 -8.09 19.02
N ALA A 191 6.50 -7.45 20.19
CA ALA A 191 7.55 -6.70 20.86
C ALA A 191 8.79 -7.60 21.10
N TYR A 192 9.97 -7.11 20.68
CA TYR A 192 11.26 -7.83 20.71
C TYR A 192 11.28 -9.15 19.90
N ASN A 193 10.44 -9.27 18.88
CA ASN A 193 10.33 -10.48 18.06
C ASN A 193 10.16 -10.14 16.58
N VAL A 194 10.38 -11.13 15.71
CA VAL A 194 10.00 -11.10 14.29
C VAL A 194 9.14 -12.31 13.99
N ILE A 195 8.04 -12.14 13.26
CA ILE A 195 7.10 -13.20 12.94
C ILE A 195 7.13 -13.42 11.42
N PRO A 196 7.71 -14.51 10.90
CA PRO A 196 7.77 -14.80 9.46
C PRO A 196 6.44 -15.37 8.94
N HIS A 197 5.36 -14.65 9.23
CA HIS A 197 4.00 -15.08 8.91
C HIS A 197 3.07 -13.87 8.89
N ILE A 198 2.55 -13.55 7.72
CA ILE A 198 1.53 -12.51 7.51
C ILE A 198 0.44 -13.10 6.63
N ASP A 199 -0.84 -13.00 7.09
CA ASP A 199 -2.00 -13.63 6.46
C ASP A 199 -1.95 -15.17 6.58
N VAL A 200 -2.89 -15.90 5.99
CA VAL A 200 -3.01 -17.36 6.07
C VAL A 200 -2.13 -18.05 5.04
N PHE A 201 -1.65 -19.25 5.38
CA PHE A 201 -0.91 -20.09 4.43
C PHE A 201 -1.81 -20.63 3.32
N THR A 202 -1.23 -20.84 2.16
CA THR A 202 -1.81 -21.48 0.97
C THR A 202 -1.23 -22.89 0.79
N ASP A 203 -1.77 -23.65 -0.17
CA ASP A 203 -1.40 -25.07 -0.38
C ASP A 203 0.06 -25.28 -0.82
N ASN A 204 0.77 -24.21 -1.21
CA ASN A 204 2.17 -24.23 -1.62
C ASN A 204 3.13 -23.69 -0.56
N ASP A 205 2.70 -23.67 0.70
CA ASP A 205 3.46 -23.18 1.87
C ASP A 205 3.80 -21.68 1.87
N TYR A 206 3.40 -20.91 0.84
CA TYR A 206 3.43 -19.46 0.87
C TYR A 206 2.21 -18.92 1.60
N THR A 207 2.34 -17.73 2.18
CA THR A 207 1.16 -17.02 2.72
C THR A 207 0.41 -16.27 1.60
N LYS A 208 -0.86 -15.94 1.85
CA LYS A 208 -1.62 -15.07 0.92
C LYS A 208 -0.94 -13.72 0.70
N GLU A 209 -0.26 -13.16 1.70
CA GLU A 209 0.48 -11.91 1.56
C GLU A 209 1.61 -12.05 0.53
N GLU A 210 2.37 -13.12 0.58
CA GLU A 210 3.43 -13.44 -0.37
C GLU A 210 2.89 -13.70 -1.77
N MET A 211 1.76 -14.41 -1.87
CA MET A 211 1.10 -14.65 -3.15
C MET A 211 0.53 -13.37 -3.79
N LYS A 212 0.09 -12.38 -2.99
CA LYS A 212 -0.26 -11.04 -3.51
C LYS A 212 0.94 -10.40 -4.20
N MET A 213 2.12 -10.41 -3.60
CA MET A 213 3.33 -9.86 -4.23
C MET A 213 3.64 -10.55 -5.56
N PHE A 214 3.49 -11.88 -5.64
CA PHE A 214 3.69 -12.63 -6.87
C PHE A 214 2.70 -12.25 -7.98
N HIS A 215 1.39 -12.31 -7.68
CA HIS A 215 0.36 -12.09 -8.69
C HIS A 215 0.20 -10.62 -9.08
N GLU A 216 0.17 -9.74 -8.09
CA GLU A 216 -0.07 -8.31 -8.31
C GLU A 216 1.09 -7.65 -9.06
N THR A 217 2.35 -7.99 -8.74
CA THR A 217 3.52 -7.47 -9.48
C THR A 217 3.41 -7.76 -10.98
N ARG A 218 3.08 -8.99 -11.33
CA ARG A 218 2.95 -9.41 -12.74
C ARG A 218 1.81 -8.70 -13.45
N LYS A 219 0.68 -8.51 -12.76
CA LYS A 219 -0.48 -7.79 -13.31
C LYS A 219 -0.18 -6.31 -13.52
N ILE A 220 0.42 -5.64 -12.54
CA ILE A 220 0.74 -4.20 -12.60
C ILE A 220 1.81 -3.91 -13.64
N MET A 221 2.86 -4.71 -13.69
CA MET A 221 3.99 -4.50 -14.62
C MET A 221 3.77 -5.11 -16.00
N HIS A 222 2.60 -5.73 -16.26
CA HIS A 222 2.30 -6.45 -17.52
C HIS A 222 3.44 -7.39 -17.95
N SER A 223 4.00 -8.13 -17.00
CA SER A 223 5.22 -8.90 -17.19
C SER A 223 5.11 -10.31 -16.60
N ASP A 224 5.92 -11.23 -17.08
CA ASP A 224 6.06 -12.58 -16.56
C ASP A 224 7.15 -12.71 -15.48
N ILE A 225 7.60 -11.60 -14.92
CA ILE A 225 8.59 -11.54 -13.82
C ILE A 225 8.30 -12.62 -12.78
N ARG A 226 9.33 -13.39 -12.42
CA ARG A 226 9.25 -14.38 -11.37
C ARG A 226 9.52 -13.73 -10.01
N VAL A 227 8.56 -13.80 -9.13
CA VAL A 227 8.67 -13.21 -7.78
C VAL A 227 8.62 -14.31 -6.73
N SER A 228 9.54 -14.27 -5.77
CA SER A 228 9.48 -15.07 -4.54
C SER A 228 9.63 -14.14 -3.35
N ALA A 229 8.67 -14.19 -2.43
CA ALA A 229 8.61 -13.30 -1.29
C ALA A 229 8.62 -14.07 0.03
N THR A 230 9.22 -13.47 1.06
CA THR A 230 9.03 -13.86 2.46
C THR A 230 8.54 -12.64 3.22
N CYS A 231 7.33 -12.70 3.76
CA CYS A 231 6.71 -11.58 4.45
C CYS A 231 6.83 -11.72 5.96
N VAL A 232 7.52 -10.77 6.59
CA VAL A 232 7.85 -10.81 8.02
C VAL A 232 7.20 -9.62 8.73
N ARG A 233 6.48 -9.88 9.84
CA ARG A 233 6.02 -8.85 10.76
C ARG A 233 7.12 -8.48 11.72
N VAL A 234 7.41 -7.17 11.86
CA VAL A 234 8.46 -6.65 12.73
C VAL A 234 7.90 -5.64 13.75
N PRO A 235 8.55 -5.43 14.91
CA PRO A 235 8.08 -4.54 15.96
C PRO A 235 8.35 -3.07 15.62
N VAL A 236 7.84 -2.63 14.48
CA VAL A 236 7.89 -1.27 13.97
C VAL A 236 6.45 -0.76 13.84
N MET A 237 6.19 0.46 14.29
CA MET A 237 4.83 0.99 14.32
C MET A 237 4.28 1.28 12.93
N ARG A 238 5.05 1.99 12.08
CA ARG A 238 4.60 2.50 10.77
C ARG A 238 5.76 2.49 9.78
N ALA A 239 5.46 2.40 8.49
CA ALA A 239 6.32 2.18 7.34
C ALA A 239 6.85 0.75 7.21
N HIS A 240 6.77 0.22 5.98
CA HIS A 240 7.29 -1.09 5.61
C HIS A 240 8.67 -0.95 4.96
N SER A 241 9.54 -1.90 5.25
CA SER A 241 10.83 -2.02 4.59
C SER A 241 10.90 -3.31 3.79
N GLU A 242 11.72 -3.31 2.74
CA GLU A 242 11.93 -4.48 1.89
C GLU A 242 13.40 -4.59 1.49
N SER A 243 13.94 -5.79 1.61
CA SER A 243 15.21 -6.18 1.01
C SER A 243 14.91 -6.87 -0.31
N VAL A 244 15.33 -6.25 -1.40
CA VAL A 244 14.98 -6.66 -2.76
C VAL A 244 16.23 -7.06 -3.52
N TRP A 245 16.19 -8.23 -4.16
CA TRP A 245 17.17 -8.72 -5.12
C TRP A 245 16.50 -8.88 -6.46
N VAL A 246 17.12 -8.36 -7.51
CA VAL A 246 16.63 -8.46 -8.88
C VAL A 246 17.70 -9.10 -9.78
N GLU A 247 17.26 -10.00 -10.65
CA GLU A 247 18.06 -10.51 -11.77
C GLU A 247 17.50 -9.88 -13.05
N THR A 248 18.37 -9.24 -13.82
CA THR A 248 18.00 -8.55 -15.06
C THR A 248 18.56 -9.27 -16.30
N GLU A 249 18.05 -8.97 -17.50
CA GLU A 249 18.54 -9.60 -18.74
C GLU A 249 19.98 -9.27 -19.04
N ARG A 250 20.36 -8.00 -18.89
CA ARG A 250 21.76 -7.57 -18.95
C ARG A 250 22.24 -7.14 -17.58
N PRO A 251 23.53 -7.32 -17.26
CA PRO A 251 24.06 -6.81 -16.01
C PRO A 251 23.91 -5.29 -15.96
N LEU A 252 23.56 -4.77 -14.77
CA LEU A 252 23.49 -3.35 -14.48
C LEU A 252 24.54 -2.98 -13.44
N LEU A 253 25.18 -1.83 -13.64
CA LEU A 253 26.06 -1.28 -12.63
C LEU A 253 25.25 -0.59 -11.52
N PRO A 254 25.70 -0.62 -10.26
CA PRO A 254 25.02 0.12 -9.17
C PRO A 254 24.85 1.61 -9.46
N GLU A 255 25.76 2.23 -10.20
CA GLU A 255 25.72 3.64 -10.61
C GLU A 255 24.59 3.90 -11.62
N GLU A 256 24.35 2.98 -12.56
CA GLU A 256 23.21 3.06 -13.49
C GLU A 256 21.90 3.00 -12.70
N ALA A 257 21.80 2.07 -11.74
CA ALA A 257 20.63 1.92 -10.88
C ALA A 257 20.39 3.17 -10.01
N ARG A 258 21.45 3.75 -9.39
CA ARG A 258 21.33 5.00 -8.63
C ARG A 258 20.79 6.14 -9.49
N ALA A 259 21.32 6.31 -10.69
CA ALA A 259 20.83 7.33 -11.61
C ALA A 259 19.37 7.11 -11.99
N ALA A 260 18.95 5.86 -12.22
CA ALA A 260 17.56 5.53 -12.52
C ALA A 260 16.63 5.81 -11.35
N PHE A 261 17.00 5.43 -10.13
CA PHE A 261 16.20 5.72 -8.93
C PHE A 261 16.10 7.22 -8.65
N ALA A 262 17.19 7.96 -8.82
CA ALA A 262 17.19 9.41 -8.63
C ALA A 262 16.28 10.15 -9.63
N ALA A 263 16.05 9.59 -10.81
CA ALA A 263 15.18 10.15 -11.85
C ALA A 263 13.76 9.61 -11.83
N ALA A 264 13.47 8.57 -11.03
CA ALA A 264 12.19 7.88 -11.05
C ALA A 264 11.10 8.67 -10.31
N PRO A 265 9.90 8.84 -10.91
CA PRO A 265 8.77 9.46 -10.23
C PRO A 265 8.41 8.70 -8.94
N GLY A 266 8.11 9.45 -7.87
CA GLY A 266 7.70 8.88 -6.59
C GLY A 266 8.82 8.21 -5.78
N VAL A 267 10.06 8.20 -6.27
CA VAL A 267 11.24 7.65 -5.59
C VAL A 267 12.14 8.77 -5.06
N VAL A 268 12.66 8.56 -3.86
CA VAL A 268 13.74 9.38 -3.28
C VAL A 268 14.94 8.47 -3.01
N LEU A 269 16.06 8.78 -3.63
CA LEU A 269 17.33 8.09 -3.42
C LEU A 269 17.97 8.55 -2.10
N MET A 270 18.27 7.60 -1.21
CA MET A 270 19.02 7.79 0.02
C MET A 270 20.11 6.71 0.10
N ASP A 271 21.26 6.92 -0.56
CA ASP A 271 22.27 5.88 -0.72
C ASP A 271 23.71 6.40 -0.55
N GLU A 272 24.00 6.91 0.66
CA GLU A 272 25.35 7.30 1.10
C GLU A 272 25.76 6.46 2.33
N PRO A 273 26.07 5.16 2.15
CA PRO A 273 26.32 4.25 3.27
C PRO A 273 27.52 4.63 4.13
N ALA A 274 28.52 5.30 3.54
CA ALA A 274 29.69 5.78 4.28
C ALA A 274 29.31 6.80 5.37
N ASP A 275 28.30 7.62 5.09
CA ASP A 275 27.78 8.64 5.99
C ASP A 275 26.55 8.14 6.77
N LYS A 276 26.24 6.84 6.69
CA LYS A 276 25.08 6.18 7.32
C LYS A 276 23.73 6.75 6.84
N VAL A 277 23.67 7.26 5.61
CA VAL A 277 22.45 7.74 4.97
C VAL A 277 21.82 6.62 4.14
N TYR A 278 20.72 6.07 4.63
CA TYR A 278 19.93 5.03 3.99
C TYR A 278 18.50 5.04 4.54
N PRO A 279 17.50 4.51 3.79
CA PRO A 279 16.11 4.56 4.21
C PRO A 279 15.83 3.72 5.45
N MET A 280 15.01 4.28 6.35
CA MET A 280 14.50 3.59 7.54
C MET A 280 13.05 3.96 7.81
N PRO A 281 12.23 3.08 8.42
CA PRO A 281 10.87 3.39 8.82
C PRO A 281 10.74 4.65 9.66
N LEU A 282 11.72 4.93 10.52
CA LEU A 282 11.77 6.11 11.38
C LEU A 282 11.64 7.42 10.59
N PHE A 283 12.20 7.48 9.38
CA PHE A 283 12.19 8.68 8.54
C PHE A 283 11.07 8.65 7.48
N ALA A 284 10.70 7.45 7.02
CA ALA A 284 9.70 7.28 5.96
C ALA A 284 8.25 7.37 6.48
N ALA A 285 8.03 7.15 7.78
CA ALA A 285 6.70 7.24 8.37
C ALA A 285 6.10 8.64 8.19
N GLY A 286 4.88 8.72 7.65
CA GLY A 286 4.19 9.97 7.36
C GLY A 286 4.65 10.68 6.08
N GLN A 287 5.58 10.11 5.31
CA GLN A 287 6.08 10.68 4.06
C GLN A 287 5.46 10.01 2.83
N ASP A 288 5.41 10.73 1.71
CA ASP A 288 4.81 10.26 0.45
C ASP A 288 5.72 9.35 -0.38
N PRO A 289 7.04 9.60 -0.49
CA PRO A 289 7.90 8.88 -1.40
C PRO A 289 8.16 7.42 -1.01
N VAL A 290 8.55 6.65 -2.02
CA VAL A 290 9.28 5.40 -1.85
C VAL A 290 10.76 5.73 -1.75
N TYR A 291 11.37 5.46 -0.62
CA TYR A 291 12.80 5.69 -0.39
C TYR A 291 13.60 4.45 -0.78
N VAL A 292 14.65 4.63 -1.57
CA VAL A 292 15.53 3.53 -2.01
C VAL A 292 16.97 3.84 -1.66
N GLY A 293 17.68 2.82 -1.19
CA GLY A 293 19.11 2.92 -0.88
C GLY A 293 19.74 1.54 -0.70
N ARG A 294 20.97 1.49 -0.19
CA ARG A 294 21.75 0.26 -0.06
C ARG A 294 21.89 -0.48 -1.39
N ILE A 295 22.04 0.27 -2.50
CA ILE A 295 22.16 -0.25 -3.85
C ILE A 295 23.57 -0.83 -4.03
N ARG A 296 23.64 -2.09 -4.47
CA ARG A 296 24.88 -2.83 -4.62
C ARG A 296 24.73 -3.96 -5.62
N LYS A 297 25.85 -4.40 -6.19
CA LYS A 297 25.90 -5.62 -6.99
C LYS A 297 25.53 -6.82 -6.11
N ASP A 298 24.74 -7.73 -6.64
CA ASP A 298 24.51 -9.03 -6.00
C ASP A 298 25.77 -9.90 -6.20
N LEU A 299 26.27 -10.47 -5.11
CA LEU A 299 27.44 -11.34 -5.14
C LEU A 299 27.11 -12.79 -5.55
N ALA A 300 25.82 -13.13 -5.55
CA ALA A 300 25.33 -14.47 -5.86
C ALA A 300 24.80 -14.61 -7.29
N CYS A 301 24.65 -13.50 -8.03
CA CYS A 301 24.13 -13.48 -9.39
C CYS A 301 24.86 -12.43 -10.23
N ASP A 302 25.43 -12.85 -11.37
CA ASP A 302 26.21 -11.96 -12.24
C ASP A 302 25.39 -10.79 -12.80
N ASN A 303 24.11 -11.02 -13.11
CA ASN A 303 23.16 -10.01 -13.58
C ASN A 303 22.31 -9.45 -12.44
N GLY A 304 22.74 -9.63 -11.19
CA GLY A 304 21.97 -9.28 -10.01
C GLY A 304 22.32 -7.91 -9.44
N LEU A 305 21.27 -7.24 -8.93
CA LEU A 305 21.36 -6.07 -8.07
C LEU A 305 20.57 -6.32 -6.78
N ALA A 306 21.04 -5.73 -5.69
CA ALA A 306 20.30 -5.70 -4.43
C ALA A 306 20.11 -4.25 -3.97
N PHE A 307 18.95 -3.96 -3.41
CA PHE A 307 18.65 -2.65 -2.83
C PHE A 307 17.69 -2.78 -1.63
N TRP A 308 17.56 -1.71 -0.89
CA TRP A 308 16.64 -1.56 0.24
C TRP A 308 15.60 -0.52 -0.09
N CYS A 309 14.33 -0.84 0.15
CA CYS A 309 13.18 0.01 -0.15
C CYS A 309 12.37 0.24 1.13
N VAL A 310 11.95 1.46 1.38
CA VAL A 310 11.09 1.81 2.53
C VAL A 310 10.02 2.81 2.10
N SER A 311 8.77 2.57 2.50
CA SER A 311 7.68 3.52 2.28
C SER A 311 6.62 3.44 3.36
N ASP A 312 5.87 4.52 3.54
CA ASP A 312 4.71 4.53 4.42
C ASP A 312 3.54 3.76 3.79
N GLN A 313 3.21 2.61 4.38
CA GLN A 313 2.18 1.71 3.85
C GLN A 313 0.75 2.24 4.02
N ILE A 314 0.51 3.26 4.85
CA ILE A 314 -0.80 3.92 4.96
C ILE A 314 -0.93 5.01 3.91
N ARG A 315 0.18 5.73 3.62
CA ARG A 315 0.23 6.77 2.56
C ARG A 315 0.44 6.13 1.20
N LYS A 316 1.68 6.02 0.71
CA LYS A 316 1.95 5.46 -0.62
C LYS A 316 1.45 4.04 -0.78
N GLY A 317 1.56 3.21 0.24
CA GLY A 317 1.06 1.83 0.20
C GLY A 317 -0.47 1.68 0.21
N ALA A 318 -1.24 2.77 0.39
CA ALA A 318 -2.70 2.71 0.48
C ALA A 318 -3.37 4.01 0.03
N ALA A 319 -3.56 4.96 0.95
CA ALA A 319 -4.40 6.13 0.73
C ALA A 319 -3.85 7.06 -0.37
N LEU A 320 -2.56 7.33 -0.36
CA LEU A 320 -1.93 8.19 -1.37
C LEU A 320 -2.02 7.58 -2.76
N ASN A 321 -1.71 6.28 -2.90
CA ASN A 321 -1.80 5.62 -4.20
C ASN A 321 -3.22 5.68 -4.77
N ALA A 322 -4.25 5.48 -3.94
CA ALA A 322 -5.64 5.58 -4.37
C ALA A 322 -6.03 7.00 -4.78
N VAL A 323 -5.55 8.03 -4.06
CA VAL A 323 -5.74 9.44 -4.46
C VAL A 323 -4.99 9.76 -5.74
N GLN A 324 -3.77 9.26 -5.92
CA GLN A 324 -3.02 9.43 -7.17
C GLN A 324 -3.70 8.71 -8.35
N ILE A 325 -4.35 7.55 -8.13
CA ILE A 325 -5.20 6.92 -9.16
C ILE A 325 -6.32 7.88 -9.57
N LEU A 326 -7.01 8.49 -8.60
CA LEU A 326 -8.04 9.48 -8.89
C LEU A 326 -7.46 10.64 -9.73
N GLU A 327 -6.29 11.15 -9.38
CA GLU A 327 -5.62 12.23 -10.12
C GLU A 327 -5.32 11.87 -11.59
N THR A 328 -5.03 10.61 -11.89
CA THR A 328 -4.81 10.17 -13.29
C THR A 328 -6.07 10.21 -14.15
N LEU A 329 -7.25 10.33 -13.53
CA LEU A 329 -8.55 10.36 -14.20
C LEU A 329 -9.08 11.78 -14.42
N LEU A 330 -8.44 12.76 -13.82
CA LEU A 330 -8.75 14.19 -14.01
C LEU A 330 -8.03 14.75 -15.23
#